data_e8cd9b5e0b426c17fb9a9ea2e3e01d85
#
_entry.id   e8cd9b5e0b426c17fb9a9ea2e3e01d85
#
_cell.length_a   1.000
_cell.length_b   1.000
_cell.length_c   1.000
_cell.angle_alpha   90.00
_cell.angle_beta   90.00
_cell.angle_gamma   90.00
#
_symmetry.space_group_name_H-M   'P 1'
#
loop_
_entity.id
_entity.type
_entity.pdbx_description
1 polymer ?
#
loop_
_entity_poly.entity_id
_entity_poly.type
_entity_poly.pdbx_seq_one_letter_code
_entity_poly.pdbx_strand_id
1 'polypeptide(L)'
;MKKPLVISIILAIAPLSFAATHNLDGRTLTVDELWAISAPGEKVAVTPEGWARIKASYKAPIDAATDGRDIYGLTVNYGALKDQKVAGASVEAEPNRSASIKFNERQMRIQAAGLEPYFDDRISKMAMVIRLNQMAAGYTGMSEAAANAFPEY
;
A
#
# COMPACT_ATOMS: atom_id res chain seq x y z
N MET A 1 -26.96 -23.20 62.97
CA MET A 1 -26.16 -22.05 62.53
C MET A 1 -25.74 -22.27 61.13
N LYS A 2 -26.31 -21.51 60.14
CA LYS A 2 -25.98 -21.59 58.74
C LYS A 2 -24.86 -20.57 58.48
N LYS A 3 -23.69 -21.05 57.94
CA LYS A 3 -22.57 -20.17 57.60
C LYS A 3 -22.92 -19.45 56.28
N PRO A 4 -22.67 -18.14 56.16
CA PRO A 4 -22.86 -17.43 54.89
C PRO A 4 -21.80 -17.85 53.86
N LEU A 5 -22.26 -18.14 52.65
CA LEU A 5 -21.41 -18.40 51.49
C LEU A 5 -20.98 -17.03 50.94
N VAL A 6 -19.70 -16.67 51.06
CA VAL A 6 -19.12 -15.47 50.45
C VAL A 6 -18.69 -15.83 49.05
N ILE A 7 -19.41 -15.37 48.05
CA ILE A 7 -19.04 -15.48 46.64
C ILE A 7 -18.17 -14.27 46.29
N SER A 8 -16.84 -14.48 46.18
CA SER A 8 -15.93 -13.47 45.66
C SER A 8 -16.02 -13.45 44.13
N ILE A 9 -16.59 -12.40 43.57
CA ILE A 9 -16.59 -12.13 42.14
C ILE A 9 -15.23 -11.51 41.83
N ILE A 10 -14.34 -12.27 41.17
CA ILE A 10 -13.08 -11.75 40.60
C ILE A 10 -13.45 -11.12 39.27
N LEU A 11 -13.54 -9.81 39.23
CA LEU A 11 -13.70 -9.05 37.95
C LEU A 11 -12.35 -9.06 37.23
N ALA A 12 -12.22 -9.93 36.24
CA ALA A 12 -11.05 -9.93 35.36
C ALA A 12 -11.08 -8.65 34.50
N ILE A 13 -10.31 -7.66 34.86
CA ILE A 13 -10.07 -6.47 34.02
C ILE A 13 -9.14 -6.94 32.89
N ALA A 14 -9.71 -7.19 31.72
CA ALA A 14 -8.92 -7.37 30.52
C ALA A 14 -8.13 -6.08 30.24
N PRO A 15 -6.83 -6.14 29.97
CA PRO A 15 -6.08 -4.94 29.60
C PRO A 15 -6.68 -4.36 28.33
N LEU A 16 -7.08 -3.09 28.37
CA LEU A 16 -7.40 -2.32 27.18
C LEU A 16 -6.11 -2.19 26.38
N SER A 17 -5.92 -3.05 25.39
CA SER A 17 -4.84 -2.92 24.41
C SER A 17 -5.21 -1.76 23.51
N PHE A 18 -4.60 -0.60 23.69
CA PHE A 18 -4.69 0.50 22.75
C PHE A 18 -3.91 0.09 21.50
N ALA A 19 -4.59 0.13 20.34
CA ALA A 19 -3.95 -0.08 19.05
C ALA A 19 -2.79 0.91 18.88
N ALA A 20 -1.58 0.40 18.69
CA ALA A 20 -0.43 1.24 18.42
C ALA A 20 -0.40 1.67 16.95
N THR A 21 0.14 2.87 16.68
CA THR A 21 0.42 3.31 15.32
C THR A 21 1.90 3.15 15.03
N HIS A 22 2.23 2.33 14.04
CA HIS A 22 3.61 2.04 13.62
C HIS A 22 3.99 2.93 12.43
N ASN A 23 5.14 3.60 12.51
CA ASN A 23 5.60 4.52 11.50
C ASN A 23 6.51 3.82 10.48
N LEU A 24 6.10 3.82 9.21
CA LEU A 24 6.84 3.24 8.10
C LEU A 24 7.71 4.32 7.45
N ASP A 25 9.02 4.12 7.49
CA ASP A 25 10.01 5.03 6.91
C ASP A 25 10.60 4.53 5.58
N GLY A 26 10.20 3.34 5.13
CA GLY A 26 10.73 2.72 3.91
C GLY A 26 12.13 2.12 4.04
N ARG A 27 12.73 2.05 5.25
CA ARG A 27 14.14 1.66 5.44
C ARG A 27 14.38 0.70 6.59
N THR A 28 13.66 0.87 7.69
CA THR A 28 14.03 0.23 8.97
C THR A 28 13.08 -0.91 9.37
N LEU A 29 12.02 -1.20 8.60
CA LEU A 29 11.04 -2.24 8.93
C LEU A 29 11.73 -3.61 9.06
N THR A 30 11.66 -4.20 10.23
CA THR A 30 12.15 -5.54 10.54
C THR A 30 11.05 -6.59 10.42
N VAL A 31 11.44 -7.87 10.40
CA VAL A 31 10.47 -8.99 10.39
C VAL A 31 9.65 -9.03 11.66
N ASP A 32 10.27 -8.77 12.83
CA ASP A 32 9.57 -8.78 14.11
C ASP A 32 8.56 -7.64 14.22
N GLU A 33 8.91 -6.44 13.75
CA GLU A 33 7.97 -5.32 13.66
C GLU A 33 6.83 -5.61 12.70
N LEU A 34 7.10 -6.17 11.51
CA LEU A 34 6.08 -6.57 10.56
C LEU A 34 5.10 -7.58 11.19
N TRP A 35 5.63 -8.55 11.95
CA TRP A 35 4.81 -9.52 12.67
C TRP A 35 3.94 -8.85 13.74
N ALA A 36 4.48 -7.89 14.51
CA ALA A 36 3.73 -7.12 15.50
C ALA A 36 2.63 -6.27 14.84
N ILE A 37 2.95 -5.53 13.78
CA ILE A 37 2.01 -4.71 13.00
C ILE A 37 0.85 -5.54 12.43
N SER A 38 1.11 -6.79 12.06
CA SER A 38 0.07 -7.66 11.48
C SER A 38 -1.01 -8.09 12.47
N ALA A 39 -0.84 -7.82 13.77
CA ALA A 39 -1.86 -8.15 14.77
C ALA A 39 -3.17 -7.34 14.52
N PRO A 40 -4.33 -7.92 14.91
CA PRO A 40 -5.60 -7.21 14.81
C PRO A 40 -5.60 -5.89 15.58
N GLY A 41 -6.13 -4.83 14.95
CA GLY A 41 -6.26 -3.50 15.56
C GLY A 41 -5.01 -2.62 15.43
N GLU A 42 -3.82 -3.15 15.15
CA GLU A 42 -2.63 -2.36 14.92
C GLU A 42 -2.75 -1.50 13.66
N LYS A 43 -2.22 -0.27 13.72
CA LYS A 43 -2.31 0.72 12.63
C LYS A 43 -0.92 1.07 12.10
N VAL A 44 -0.88 1.54 10.86
CA VAL A 44 0.34 2.04 10.23
C VAL A 44 0.16 3.49 9.78
N ALA A 45 1.25 4.25 9.78
CA ALA A 45 1.35 5.56 9.16
C ALA A 45 2.68 5.65 8.41
N VAL A 46 2.73 6.43 7.34
CA VAL A 46 3.99 6.74 6.65
C VAL A 46 4.59 8.00 7.27
N THR A 47 5.89 8.00 7.51
CA THR A 47 6.59 9.19 8.03
C THR A 47 6.54 10.36 7.05
N PRO A 48 6.69 11.62 7.51
CA PRO A 48 6.76 12.78 6.62
C PRO A 48 7.84 12.65 5.54
N GLU A 49 9.01 12.10 5.89
CA GLU A 49 10.11 11.83 4.97
C GLU A 49 9.75 10.73 3.97
N GLY A 50 9.00 9.71 4.39
CA GLY A 50 8.43 8.67 3.52
C GLY A 50 7.47 9.29 2.49
N TRP A 51 6.57 10.16 2.92
CA TRP A 51 5.66 10.88 2.03
C TRP A 51 6.39 11.77 1.03
N ALA A 52 7.43 12.49 1.47
CA ALA A 52 8.25 13.29 0.57
C ALA A 52 8.90 12.44 -0.54
N ARG A 53 9.38 11.23 -0.20
CA ARG A 53 9.95 10.27 -1.17
C ARG A 53 8.89 9.70 -2.11
N ILE A 54 7.68 9.39 -1.64
CA ILE A 54 6.56 8.95 -2.49
C ILE A 54 6.27 10.00 -3.56
N LYS A 55 6.12 11.28 -3.16
CA LYS A 55 5.90 12.40 -4.07
C LYS A 55 7.01 12.53 -5.12
N ALA A 56 8.24 12.50 -4.68
CA ALA A 56 9.40 12.60 -5.58
C ALA A 56 9.47 11.43 -6.57
N SER A 57 9.18 10.21 -6.11
CA SER A 57 9.19 9.01 -6.95
C SER A 57 8.07 9.00 -7.99
N TYR A 58 6.89 9.55 -7.67
CA TYR A 58 5.80 9.70 -8.63
C TYR A 58 6.13 10.70 -9.72
N LYS A 59 6.77 11.81 -9.35
CA LYS A 59 7.14 12.87 -10.31
C LYS A 59 8.15 12.39 -11.37
N ALA A 60 9.10 11.55 -11.01
CA ALA A 60 10.18 11.13 -11.89
C ALA A 60 9.71 10.47 -13.21
N PRO A 61 8.82 9.45 -13.23
CA PRO A 61 8.31 8.88 -14.47
C PRO A 61 7.43 9.84 -15.26
N ILE A 62 6.71 10.77 -14.60
CA ILE A 62 5.89 11.79 -15.26
C ILE A 62 6.79 12.77 -16.01
N ASP A 63 7.85 13.28 -15.37
CA ASP A 63 8.83 14.16 -16.01
C ASP A 63 9.50 13.45 -17.20
N ALA A 64 9.93 12.20 -17.02
CA ALA A 64 10.55 11.43 -18.08
C ALA A 64 9.60 11.16 -19.27
N ALA A 65 8.32 10.93 -19.01
CA ALA A 65 7.30 10.81 -20.05
C ALA A 65 7.09 12.13 -20.80
N THR A 66 7.11 13.25 -20.10
CA THR A 66 7.01 14.62 -20.68
C THR A 66 8.20 14.92 -21.59
N ASP A 67 9.38 14.42 -21.25
CA ASP A 67 10.59 14.49 -22.11
C ASP A 67 10.52 13.55 -23.32
N GLY A 68 9.40 12.83 -23.52
CA GLY A 68 9.19 11.92 -24.64
C GLY A 68 9.85 10.54 -24.50
N ARG A 69 10.32 10.18 -23.30
CA ARG A 69 10.92 8.86 -23.05
C ARG A 69 9.84 7.78 -23.00
N ASP A 70 10.21 6.61 -23.45
CA ASP A 70 9.40 5.41 -23.34
C ASP A 70 9.51 4.85 -21.91
N ILE A 71 8.40 4.89 -21.18
CA ILE A 71 8.31 4.38 -19.80
C ILE A 71 7.47 3.12 -19.80
N TYR A 72 8.11 1.99 -19.48
CA TYR A 72 7.49 0.68 -19.38
C TYR A 72 6.29 0.68 -18.43
N GLY A 73 5.12 0.28 -18.93
CA GLY A 73 3.88 0.26 -18.16
C GLY A 73 3.20 1.63 -17.97
N LEU A 74 3.72 2.70 -18.57
CA LEU A 74 3.13 4.04 -18.52
C LEU A 74 2.88 4.61 -19.91
N THR A 75 3.92 4.89 -20.69
CA THR A 75 3.79 5.43 -22.07
C THR A 75 3.89 4.34 -23.13
N VAL A 76 4.51 3.23 -22.81
CA VAL A 76 4.51 2.00 -23.59
C VAL A 76 3.89 0.85 -22.78
N ASN A 77 3.44 -0.18 -23.47
CA ASN A 77 2.85 -1.37 -22.90
C ASN A 77 3.92 -2.20 -22.13
N TYR A 78 3.61 -3.42 -21.71
CA TYR A 78 4.50 -4.30 -20.98
C TYR A 78 4.51 -5.73 -21.57
N GLY A 79 5.46 -6.55 -21.12
CA GLY A 79 5.63 -7.92 -21.58
C GLY A 79 5.92 -7.98 -23.07
N ALA A 80 5.29 -8.89 -23.79
CA ALA A 80 5.46 -9.05 -25.23
C ALA A 80 5.04 -7.81 -26.06
N LEU A 81 4.23 -6.93 -25.49
CA LEU A 81 3.71 -5.72 -26.14
C LEU A 81 4.49 -4.45 -25.74
N LYS A 82 5.63 -4.56 -25.09
CA LYS A 82 6.43 -3.46 -24.51
C LYS A 82 6.78 -2.32 -25.47
N ASP A 83 6.82 -2.61 -26.78
CA ASP A 83 7.18 -1.63 -27.81
C ASP A 83 5.93 -0.89 -28.37
N GLN A 84 4.73 -1.25 -27.92
CA GLN A 84 3.49 -0.58 -28.34
C GLN A 84 3.22 0.65 -27.47
N LYS A 85 3.06 1.81 -28.10
CA LYS A 85 2.68 3.04 -27.41
C LYS A 85 1.28 2.93 -26.83
N VAL A 86 1.15 3.38 -25.58
CA VAL A 86 -0.10 3.46 -24.82
C VAL A 86 -0.56 4.93 -24.74
N ALA A 87 0.38 5.82 -24.46
CA ALA A 87 0.16 7.25 -24.40
C ALA A 87 1.35 7.97 -25.01
N GLY A 88 1.14 9.19 -25.48
CA GLY A 88 2.22 10.09 -25.91
C GLY A 88 2.94 10.74 -24.73
N ALA A 89 3.81 11.67 -25.02
CA ALA A 89 4.40 12.56 -24.03
C ALA A 89 3.31 13.34 -23.28
N SER A 90 3.66 13.81 -22.08
CA SER A 90 2.72 14.57 -21.23
C SER A 90 1.47 13.80 -20.83
N VAL A 91 1.67 12.66 -20.15
CA VAL A 91 0.60 11.76 -19.67
C VAL A 91 -0.43 12.42 -18.75
N GLU A 92 -0.17 13.61 -18.23
CA GLU A 92 -1.10 14.39 -17.42
C GLU A 92 -2.02 15.30 -18.25
N ALA A 93 -1.75 15.48 -19.55
CA ALA A 93 -2.54 16.29 -20.48
C ALA A 93 -3.41 15.40 -21.41
N GLU A 94 -4.57 15.92 -21.82
CA GLU A 94 -5.41 15.24 -22.82
C GLU A 94 -4.77 15.29 -24.21
N PRO A 95 -4.94 14.26 -25.06
CA PRO A 95 -5.73 13.02 -24.83
C PRO A 95 -4.94 11.90 -24.11
N ASN A 96 -3.66 12.10 -23.80
CA ASN A 96 -2.79 11.09 -23.24
C ASN A 96 -3.20 10.67 -21.82
N ARG A 97 -3.72 11.61 -21.02
CA ARG A 97 -4.26 11.34 -19.71
C ARG A 97 -5.38 10.30 -19.75
N SER A 98 -6.37 10.50 -20.63
CA SER A 98 -7.47 9.56 -20.80
C SER A 98 -6.98 8.19 -21.29
N ALA A 99 -5.99 8.15 -22.18
CA ALA A 99 -5.40 6.91 -22.66
C ALA A 99 -4.68 6.15 -21.53
N SER A 100 -3.88 6.84 -20.73
CA SER A 100 -3.18 6.27 -19.56
C SER A 100 -4.16 5.74 -18.51
N ILE A 101 -5.23 6.47 -18.21
CA ILE A 101 -6.27 6.02 -17.25
C ILE A 101 -6.94 4.73 -17.75
N LYS A 102 -7.40 4.69 -19.01
CA LYS A 102 -8.03 3.50 -19.59
C LYS A 102 -7.08 2.30 -19.62
N PHE A 103 -5.82 2.53 -19.93
CA PHE A 103 -4.80 1.49 -19.88
C PHE A 103 -4.65 0.94 -18.48
N ASN A 104 -4.50 1.80 -17.47
CA ASN A 104 -4.32 1.41 -16.07
C ASN A 104 -5.55 0.64 -15.54
N GLU A 105 -6.76 1.12 -15.78
CA GLU A 105 -8.01 0.42 -15.42
C GLU A 105 -8.09 -0.97 -16.02
N ARG A 106 -7.73 -1.10 -17.31
CA ARG A 106 -7.70 -2.40 -17.98
C ARG A 106 -6.69 -3.34 -17.34
N GLN A 107 -5.48 -2.83 -16.98
CA GLN A 107 -4.45 -3.63 -16.34
C GLN A 107 -4.89 -4.11 -14.96
N MET A 108 -5.48 -3.25 -14.16
CA MET A 108 -6.03 -3.63 -12.84
C MET A 108 -7.05 -4.76 -12.96
N ARG A 109 -7.97 -4.68 -13.93
CA ARG A 109 -8.98 -5.73 -14.16
C ARG A 109 -8.38 -7.06 -14.62
N ILE A 110 -7.38 -7.04 -15.50
CA ILE A 110 -6.72 -8.26 -16.00
C ILE A 110 -5.92 -8.95 -14.90
N GLN A 111 -5.32 -8.18 -13.99
CA GLN A 111 -4.46 -8.71 -12.93
C GLN A 111 -5.22 -9.05 -11.63
N ALA A 112 -6.45 -8.58 -11.48
CA ALA A 112 -7.29 -8.89 -10.33
C ALA A 112 -7.90 -10.31 -10.45
N ALA A 113 -7.06 -11.33 -10.33
CA ALA A 113 -7.43 -12.73 -10.46
C ALA A 113 -7.11 -13.48 -9.15
N GLY A 114 -7.94 -13.26 -8.13
CA GLY A 114 -7.89 -14.02 -6.89
C GLY A 114 -8.90 -15.18 -6.91
N LEU A 115 -8.46 -16.38 -6.53
CA LEU A 115 -9.30 -17.55 -6.35
C LEU A 115 -9.11 -18.10 -4.95
N GLU A 116 -10.16 -18.74 -4.41
CA GLU A 116 -10.07 -19.47 -3.14
C GLU A 116 -9.12 -20.68 -3.22
N PRO A 117 -8.45 -21.05 -2.09
CA PRO A 117 -8.56 -20.45 -0.76
C PRO A 117 -7.80 -19.13 -0.65
N TYR A 118 -8.39 -18.15 0.05
CA TYR A 118 -7.74 -16.85 0.31
C TYR A 118 -6.65 -16.97 1.37
N PHE A 119 -5.70 -16.05 1.34
CA PHE A 119 -4.73 -15.90 2.41
C PHE A 119 -5.40 -15.47 3.72
N ASP A 120 -4.82 -15.91 4.82
CA ASP A 120 -5.15 -15.38 6.14
C ASP A 120 -5.02 -13.84 6.18
N ASP A 121 -5.94 -13.17 6.89
CA ASP A 121 -5.97 -11.71 6.98
C ASP A 121 -4.64 -11.13 7.47
N ARG A 122 -3.97 -11.84 8.37
CA ARG A 122 -2.67 -11.44 8.89
C ARG A 122 -1.59 -11.45 7.82
N ILE A 123 -1.59 -12.47 6.95
CA ILE A 123 -0.67 -12.56 5.80
C ILE A 123 -0.97 -11.45 4.80
N SER A 124 -2.25 -11.22 4.51
CA SER A 124 -2.69 -10.15 3.63
C SER A 124 -2.25 -8.78 4.14
N LYS A 125 -2.43 -8.52 5.44
CA LYS A 125 -1.98 -7.30 6.09
C LYS A 125 -0.46 -7.12 6.02
N MET A 126 0.33 -8.18 6.28
CA MET A 126 1.78 -8.12 6.12
C MET A 126 2.20 -7.74 4.70
N ALA A 127 1.58 -8.33 3.69
CA ALA A 127 1.86 -8.00 2.29
C ALA A 127 1.57 -6.52 1.97
N MET A 128 0.46 -5.99 2.47
CA MET A 128 0.08 -4.59 2.30
C MET A 128 1.06 -3.64 3.02
N VAL A 129 1.46 -3.96 4.25
CA VAL A 129 2.44 -3.18 5.02
C VAL A 129 3.81 -3.15 4.32
N ILE A 130 4.29 -4.30 3.82
CA ILE A 130 5.52 -4.36 3.03
C ILE A 130 5.40 -3.46 1.80
N ARG A 131 4.28 -3.53 1.09
CA ARG A 131 4.06 -2.71 -0.11
C ARG A 131 4.06 -1.22 0.20
N LEU A 132 3.37 -0.80 1.26
CA LEU A 132 3.37 0.59 1.71
C LEU A 132 4.77 1.06 2.13
N ASN A 133 5.53 0.21 2.82
CA ASN A 133 6.92 0.51 3.19
C ASN A 133 7.84 0.64 1.95
N GLN A 134 7.63 -0.17 0.90
CA GLN A 134 8.33 -0.01 -0.38
C GLN A 134 7.99 1.33 -1.06
N MET A 135 6.74 1.78 -0.99
CA MET A 135 6.35 3.10 -1.49
C MET A 135 7.07 4.21 -0.71
N ALA A 136 7.10 4.11 0.63
CA ALA A 136 7.80 5.04 1.51
C ALA A 136 9.32 5.09 1.25
N ALA A 137 9.91 4.01 0.71
CA ALA A 137 11.31 4.00 0.26
C ALA A 137 11.56 4.92 -0.96
N GLY A 138 10.53 5.21 -1.77
CA GLY A 138 10.61 6.19 -2.86
C GLY A 138 11.07 5.62 -4.21
N TYR A 139 10.81 4.34 -4.49
CA TYR A 139 11.25 3.70 -5.74
C TYR A 139 10.11 3.12 -6.58
N THR A 140 8.86 3.38 -6.22
CA THR A 140 7.71 2.69 -6.84
C THR A 140 6.97 3.51 -7.88
N GLY A 141 7.15 4.82 -7.95
CA GLY A 141 6.40 5.69 -8.85
C GLY A 141 4.89 5.76 -8.57
N MET A 142 4.43 5.33 -7.39
CA MET A 142 3.01 5.35 -7.00
C MET A 142 2.57 6.76 -6.61
N SER A 143 1.32 7.12 -6.95
CA SER A 143 0.73 8.39 -6.51
C SER A 143 0.43 8.39 -5.00
N GLU A 144 0.36 9.60 -4.41
CA GLU A 144 -0.08 9.76 -3.01
C GLU A 144 -1.48 9.17 -2.79
N ALA A 145 -2.40 9.36 -3.73
CA ALA A 145 -3.76 8.82 -3.64
C ALA A 145 -3.76 7.29 -3.54
N ALA A 146 -2.93 6.61 -4.33
CA ALA A 146 -2.78 5.17 -4.25
C ALA A 146 -2.12 4.73 -2.95
N ALA A 147 -1.09 5.44 -2.47
CA ALA A 147 -0.43 5.12 -1.21
C ALA A 147 -1.34 5.34 0.01
N ASN A 148 -2.19 6.39 0.00
CA ASN A 148 -3.15 6.67 1.07
C ASN A 148 -4.25 5.62 1.21
N ALA A 149 -4.55 4.84 0.17
CA ALA A 149 -5.54 3.78 0.24
C ALA A 149 -5.08 2.56 1.07
N PHE A 150 -3.78 2.40 1.32
CA PHE A 150 -3.24 1.23 2.03
C PHE A 150 -3.45 1.25 3.55
N PRO A 151 -3.35 2.37 4.27
CA PRO A 151 -3.54 2.41 5.73
C PRO A 151 -4.99 2.18 6.19
N GLU A 152 -5.95 2.22 5.28
CA GLU A 152 -7.38 2.08 5.59
C GLU A 152 -7.84 0.61 5.73
N TYR A 153 -6.93 -0.37 5.52
CA TYR A 153 -7.23 -1.80 5.59
C TYR A 153 -6.70 -2.50 6.83
#